data_ae712b21588ce21290fe72a78329b95c
#
_entry.id   ae712b21588ce21290fe72a78329b95c
#
_cell.length_a   1.000
_cell.length_b   1.000
_cell.length_c   1.000
_cell.angle_alpha   90.00
_cell.angle_beta   90.00
_cell.angle_gamma   90.00
#
_symmetry.space_group_name_H-M   'P 1'
#
loop_
_entity.id
_entity.type
_entity.pdbx_description
1 polymer ?
#
loop_
_entity_poly.entity_id
_entity_poly.type
_entity_poly.pdbx_seq_one_letter_code
_entity_poly.pdbx_strand_id
1 'polypeptide(L)'
;MDFLSTPENLWRAGLILLAATGVYALINRTFGRSLLAGVKLRGRKHSTARTPPRSFSPEKNSATSPTAPSSYDNVLPPQRRHTLADLNCDTAPERDVHEDEVRRHILPMSADYRTSPGDKYTAMGFSVAEIKGLGDFPDYATLSGVPLPRPYPEFNIEKALPRPYRPVRWAYHQTMSLTKLETDWWIELESTYKSRIAQRKELYAKNGKEVLDAMPGSELACKELMEMVLQFICARYPQYFTLVDKRVLQNKILGTEQDVTAMPPLEVLLENVPEDFAIMLRDEKTGFYFLRAAVICSALGWNVASKVGKQLHEIHEPIPDYKEKMQFSMDRFFTKMPTEKPIQRGSWGLEIGQPLYMPPGDPHELQRLSQRADLTIDECHLRVDWQTLRRLPLSGAVIFNFKGIFTPVTEFRDEPGVPGLVMKVVMEGKKNLMDYKGVWHVQHVVLPKLKEWAEEQKDNGLVPKDWEVSTLDDSPWFKGWQEKWHRQQGF
;
A
#
# COMPACT_ATOMS: atom_id res chain seq x y z
N MET A 1 39.72 41.31 -8.56
CA MET A 1 39.92 40.03 -9.25
C MET A 1 41.25 40.00 -10.01
N ASP A 2 42.34 40.43 -9.39
CA ASP A 2 43.62 40.61 -10.11
C ASP A 2 44.82 39.95 -9.42
N PHE A 3 44.60 38.82 -8.73
CA PHE A 3 45.74 38.14 -8.05
C PHE A 3 46.30 36.96 -8.82
N LEU A 4 45.73 36.63 -9.98
CA LEU A 4 46.15 35.46 -10.81
C LEU A 4 46.73 35.84 -12.18
N SER A 5 47.06 37.09 -12.44
CA SER A 5 47.46 37.54 -13.77
C SER A 5 48.96 37.61 -14.01
N THR A 6 49.81 37.17 -13.13
CA THR A 6 51.25 37.07 -13.34
C THR A 6 51.75 35.64 -13.39
N PRO A 7 52.71 35.32 -14.28
CA PRO A 7 53.27 33.95 -14.42
C PRO A 7 53.83 33.36 -13.12
N GLU A 8 54.36 34.21 -12.24
CA GLU A 8 54.88 33.79 -10.92
C GLU A 8 53.78 33.33 -9.95
N ASN A 9 52.61 33.93 -10.00
CA ASN A 9 51.49 33.54 -9.13
C ASN A 9 50.81 32.25 -9.60
N LEU A 10 50.80 31.98 -10.89
CA LEU A 10 50.35 30.70 -11.46
C LEU A 10 51.26 29.53 -11.04
N TRP A 11 52.57 29.75 -11.02
CA TRP A 11 53.54 28.75 -10.55
C TRP A 11 53.40 28.45 -9.04
N ARG A 12 53.17 29.46 -8.24
CA ARG A 12 52.94 29.32 -6.78
C ARG A 12 51.61 28.61 -6.51
N ALA A 13 50.55 28.90 -7.23
CA ALA A 13 49.26 28.19 -7.12
C ALA A 13 49.40 26.70 -7.52
N GLY A 14 50.13 26.41 -8.57
CA GLY A 14 50.42 25.02 -8.99
C GLY A 14 51.22 24.21 -7.96
N LEU A 15 52.23 24.84 -7.32
CA LEU A 15 52.98 24.20 -6.23
C LEU A 15 52.17 23.94 -4.95
N ILE A 16 51.26 24.86 -4.63
CA ILE A 16 50.34 24.69 -3.48
C ILE A 16 49.34 23.53 -3.75
N LEU A 17 48.85 23.42 -4.99
CA LEU A 17 47.94 22.35 -5.37
C LEU A 17 48.65 20.97 -5.37
N LEU A 18 49.89 20.90 -5.84
CA LEU A 18 50.72 19.69 -5.79
C LEU A 18 51.07 19.29 -4.35
N ALA A 19 51.39 20.25 -3.48
CA ALA A 19 51.62 20.00 -2.09
C ALA A 19 50.36 19.50 -1.35
N ALA A 20 49.19 20.10 -1.64
CA ALA A 20 47.91 19.69 -1.06
C ALA A 20 47.50 18.27 -1.50
N THR A 21 47.71 17.93 -2.78
CA THR A 21 47.44 16.57 -3.28
C THR A 21 48.40 15.54 -2.72
N GLY A 22 49.70 15.92 -2.54
CA GLY A 22 50.69 15.07 -1.90
C GLY A 22 50.36 14.78 -0.43
N VAL A 23 49.96 15.78 0.33
CA VAL A 23 49.54 15.65 1.74
C VAL A 23 48.25 14.81 1.84
N TYR A 24 47.28 15.03 0.95
CA TYR A 24 46.07 14.24 0.89
C TYR A 24 46.34 12.76 0.57
N ALA A 25 47.24 12.48 -0.35
CA ALA A 25 47.65 11.11 -0.67
C ALA A 25 48.44 10.44 0.47
N LEU A 26 49.26 11.18 1.21
CA LEU A 26 49.98 10.68 2.40
C LEU A 26 49.01 10.41 3.57
N ILE A 27 48.06 11.28 3.82
CA ILE A 27 47.02 11.11 4.84
C ILE A 27 46.16 9.87 4.54
N ASN A 28 45.72 9.69 3.28
CA ASN A 28 44.98 8.49 2.90
C ASN A 28 45.81 7.19 2.96
N ARG A 29 47.11 7.28 2.71
CA ARG A 29 48.02 6.10 2.78
C ARG A 29 48.39 5.71 4.19
N THR A 30 48.52 6.66 5.12
CA THR A 30 48.90 6.41 6.52
C THR A 30 47.72 6.18 7.43
N PHE A 31 46.59 6.93 7.26
CA PHE A 31 45.42 6.78 8.13
C PHE A 31 44.41 5.74 7.60
N GLY A 32 44.32 5.52 6.29
CA GLY A 32 43.42 4.51 5.71
C GLY A 32 43.77 3.05 6.09
N ARG A 33 45.03 2.78 6.44
CA ARG A 33 45.46 1.44 6.94
C ARG A 33 45.34 1.26 8.45
N SER A 34 45.27 2.34 9.21
CA SER A 34 45.17 2.27 10.68
C SER A 34 43.74 2.17 11.21
N LEU A 35 42.75 2.62 10.45
CA LEU A 35 41.32 2.55 10.85
C LEU A 35 40.69 1.17 10.67
N LEU A 36 41.31 0.28 9.89
CA LEU A 36 40.81 -1.10 9.68
C LEU A 36 41.36 -2.12 10.66
N ALA A 37 42.42 -1.80 11.45
CA ALA A 37 43.07 -2.73 12.35
C ALA A 37 42.65 -2.62 13.83
N GLY A 38 41.78 -1.66 14.19
CA GLY A 38 41.47 -1.32 15.58
C GLY A 38 40.04 -1.55 16.07
N VAL A 39 39.11 -2.00 15.24
CA VAL A 39 37.74 -2.26 15.69
C VAL A 39 37.57 -3.72 16.09
N LYS A 40 37.99 -4.05 17.32
CA LYS A 40 37.44 -5.23 18.01
C LYS A 40 35.94 -4.98 18.27
N LEU A 41 35.10 -5.67 17.54
CA LEU A 41 33.65 -5.73 17.79
C LEU A 41 33.40 -6.21 19.23
N ARG A 42 33.14 -5.29 20.14
CA ARG A 42 32.45 -5.61 21.40
C ARG A 42 31.11 -6.20 21.06
N GLY A 43 30.84 -7.43 21.43
CA GLY A 43 29.59 -8.12 21.25
C GLY A 43 28.43 -7.26 21.76
N ARG A 44 27.61 -6.77 20.83
CA ARG A 44 26.35 -6.11 21.13
C ARG A 44 25.41 -7.17 21.71
N LYS A 45 25.04 -7.01 22.97
CA LYS A 45 23.90 -7.75 23.54
C LYS A 45 22.70 -7.57 22.61
N HIS A 46 22.05 -8.67 22.26
CA HIS A 46 20.83 -8.66 21.48
C HIS A 46 19.81 -7.73 22.13
N SER A 47 19.62 -6.56 21.58
CA SER A 47 18.39 -5.82 21.79
C SER A 47 17.36 -6.46 20.86
N THR A 48 16.21 -6.82 21.37
CA THR A 48 15.06 -7.36 20.63
C THR A 48 14.34 -6.27 19.82
N ALA A 49 14.99 -5.15 19.51
CA ALA A 49 14.48 -4.15 18.61
C ALA A 49 14.40 -4.75 17.21
N ARG A 50 13.19 -5.11 16.79
CA ARG A 50 12.89 -5.52 15.42
C ARG A 50 13.22 -4.35 14.50
N THR A 51 14.34 -4.43 13.82
CA THR A 51 14.63 -3.57 12.68
C THR A 51 13.47 -3.72 11.70
N PRO A 52 12.84 -2.62 11.22
CA PRO A 52 11.85 -2.73 10.17
C PRO A 52 12.47 -3.49 8.99
N PRO A 53 11.73 -4.37 8.31
CA PRO A 53 12.27 -5.11 7.18
C PRO A 53 12.84 -4.11 6.19
N ARG A 54 14.16 -4.22 5.92
CA ARG A 54 14.82 -3.45 4.87
C ARG A 54 14.01 -3.66 3.60
N SER A 55 13.73 -2.57 2.89
CA SER A 55 13.17 -2.64 1.55
C SER A 55 13.84 -3.77 0.79
N PHE A 56 13.08 -4.59 0.08
CA PHE A 56 13.57 -5.72 -0.70
C PHE A 56 14.58 -5.27 -1.76
N SER A 57 15.79 -4.92 -1.34
CA SER A 57 16.95 -4.84 -2.23
C SER A 57 17.66 -6.19 -2.11
N PRO A 58 17.80 -6.95 -3.18
CA PRO A 58 18.62 -8.16 -3.14
C PRO A 58 20.03 -7.76 -2.77
N GLU A 59 20.63 -8.46 -1.80
CA GLU A 59 22.05 -8.34 -1.48
C GLU A 59 22.84 -8.51 -2.78
N LYS A 60 23.74 -7.55 -3.06
CA LYS A 60 24.74 -7.70 -4.09
C LYS A 60 25.75 -8.73 -3.62
N ASN A 61 25.48 -10.00 -3.84
CA ASN A 61 26.51 -11.03 -3.79
C ASN A 61 27.35 -10.94 -5.06
N SER A 62 28.62 -10.64 -4.84
CA SER A 62 29.66 -10.57 -5.84
C SER A 62 29.88 -11.94 -6.51
N ALA A 63 29.91 -11.92 -7.84
CA ALA A 63 30.66 -12.80 -8.72
C ALA A 63 30.52 -14.32 -8.55
N THR A 64 29.50 -14.88 -9.17
CA THR A 64 29.62 -16.08 -10.00
C THR A 64 28.57 -16.03 -11.09
N SER A 65 28.98 -16.40 -12.28
CA SER A 65 28.34 -16.43 -13.59
C SER A 65 26.81 -16.49 -13.72
N PRO A 66 26.30 -16.06 -14.87
CA PRO A 66 24.98 -15.47 -15.04
C PRO A 66 23.94 -16.53 -15.38
N THR A 67 23.28 -17.01 -14.38
CA THR A 67 21.90 -17.44 -14.47
C THR A 67 21.18 -16.76 -13.33
N ALA A 68 20.75 -15.52 -13.54
CA ALA A 68 19.79 -14.91 -12.67
C ALA A 68 18.55 -15.84 -12.65
N PRO A 69 18.08 -16.30 -11.47
CA PRO A 69 16.84 -17.08 -11.42
C PRO A 69 15.76 -16.24 -12.08
N SER A 70 15.02 -16.84 -13.02
CA SER A 70 14.00 -16.15 -13.77
C SER A 70 13.08 -15.41 -12.79
N SER A 71 12.74 -14.17 -13.08
CA SER A 71 11.98 -13.32 -12.16
C SER A 71 10.56 -13.82 -11.90
N TYR A 72 10.14 -14.88 -12.59
CA TYR A 72 8.82 -15.46 -12.51
C TYR A 72 8.66 -16.50 -11.40
N ASP A 73 9.70 -17.26 -11.03
CA ASP A 73 9.60 -18.28 -9.98
C ASP A 73 9.08 -17.72 -8.65
N ASN A 74 9.33 -16.43 -8.37
CA ASN A 74 8.89 -15.77 -7.15
C ASN A 74 7.48 -15.19 -7.22
N VAL A 75 6.94 -14.91 -8.42
CA VAL A 75 5.61 -14.28 -8.56
C VAL A 75 4.50 -15.29 -8.79
N LEU A 76 4.86 -16.51 -9.26
CA LEU A 76 3.90 -17.54 -9.57
C LEU A 76 3.28 -18.17 -8.33
N PRO A 77 2.04 -18.65 -8.47
CA PRO A 77 1.39 -19.46 -7.43
C PRO A 77 2.27 -20.67 -7.08
N PRO A 78 2.32 -21.10 -5.81
CA PRO A 78 3.18 -22.19 -5.36
C PRO A 78 3.09 -23.47 -6.21
N GLN A 79 1.90 -23.85 -6.65
CA GLN A 79 1.66 -25.04 -7.46
C GLN A 79 2.12 -24.91 -8.92
N ARG A 80 2.47 -23.71 -9.37
CA ARG A 80 2.95 -23.47 -10.75
C ARG A 80 4.46 -23.24 -10.85
N ARG A 81 5.17 -23.18 -9.74
CA ARG A 81 6.61 -22.89 -9.74
C ARG A 81 7.45 -23.94 -10.46
N HIS A 82 6.99 -25.19 -10.47
CA HIS A 82 7.68 -26.30 -11.17
C HIS A 82 7.27 -26.45 -12.63
N THR A 83 6.10 -25.97 -13.06
CA THR A 83 5.62 -26.14 -14.44
C THR A 83 6.22 -25.15 -15.43
N LEU A 84 6.79 -24.04 -14.96
CA LEU A 84 7.37 -23.04 -15.84
C LEU A 84 8.77 -23.37 -16.34
N ALA A 85 9.50 -24.22 -15.65
CA ALA A 85 10.77 -24.75 -16.16
C ALA A 85 10.59 -25.41 -17.55
N ASP A 86 9.38 -25.97 -17.81
CA ASP A 86 9.06 -26.63 -19.06
C ASP A 86 8.55 -25.67 -20.16
N LEU A 87 8.13 -24.45 -19.79
CA LEU A 87 7.59 -23.46 -20.74
C LEU A 87 8.66 -22.52 -21.29
N ASN A 88 9.92 -22.62 -20.87
CA ASN A 88 11.04 -21.73 -21.25
C ASN A 88 10.65 -20.25 -21.27
N CYS A 89 9.80 -19.84 -20.33
CA CYS A 89 9.40 -18.43 -20.16
C CYS A 89 10.50 -17.67 -19.43
N ASP A 90 11.73 -17.73 -19.89
CA ASP A 90 12.78 -16.80 -19.57
C ASP A 90 12.47 -15.45 -20.23
N THR A 91 11.55 -14.73 -19.67
CA THR A 91 11.30 -13.35 -20.04
C THR A 91 12.17 -12.42 -19.23
N ALA A 92 13.49 -12.58 -19.32
CA ALA A 92 14.38 -11.45 -19.20
C ALA A 92 14.18 -10.60 -20.46
N PRO A 93 14.34 -9.26 -20.41
CA PRO A 93 14.12 -8.39 -21.56
C PRO A 93 15.32 -8.44 -22.53
N GLU A 94 15.78 -9.60 -22.89
CA GLU A 94 16.64 -9.81 -24.04
C GLU A 94 15.75 -10.11 -25.23
N ARG A 95 15.77 -9.18 -26.18
CA ARG A 95 15.01 -9.19 -27.42
C ARG A 95 15.46 -10.35 -28.32
N ASP A 96 14.93 -11.53 -28.11
CA ASP A 96 15.15 -12.66 -28.98
C ASP A 96 13.84 -13.13 -29.63
N VAL A 97 13.95 -13.72 -30.80
CA VAL A 97 12.85 -14.17 -31.66
C VAL A 97 11.85 -15.08 -30.92
N HIS A 98 12.26 -15.73 -29.84
CA HIS A 98 11.41 -16.52 -28.94
C HIS A 98 10.38 -15.70 -28.15
N GLU A 99 10.62 -14.44 -27.86
CA GLU A 99 9.67 -13.59 -27.11
C GLU A 99 8.34 -13.40 -27.84
N ASP A 100 8.38 -13.22 -29.16
CA ASP A 100 7.16 -13.03 -29.96
C ASP A 100 6.34 -14.33 -30.06
N GLU A 101 6.97 -15.49 -29.98
CA GLU A 101 6.28 -16.77 -30.00
C GLU A 101 5.57 -17.05 -28.66
N VAL A 102 6.24 -16.81 -27.55
CA VAL A 102 5.64 -16.90 -26.22
C VAL A 102 4.50 -15.89 -26.05
N ARG A 103 4.68 -14.65 -26.50
CA ARG A 103 3.63 -13.61 -26.46
C ARG A 103 2.37 -14.00 -27.22
N ARG A 104 2.47 -14.77 -28.30
CA ARG A 104 1.31 -15.26 -29.07
C ARG A 104 0.42 -16.17 -28.23
N HIS A 105 0.96 -16.84 -27.22
CA HIS A 105 0.21 -17.72 -26.32
C HIS A 105 -0.35 -16.99 -25.10
N ILE A 106 0.12 -15.80 -24.77
CA ILE A 106 -0.39 -15.03 -23.63
C ILE A 106 -1.73 -14.39 -24.01
N LEU A 107 -2.66 -14.47 -23.08
CA LEU A 107 -3.95 -13.79 -23.17
C LEU A 107 -3.72 -12.28 -23.11
N PRO A 108 -4.08 -11.50 -24.16
CA PRO A 108 -3.93 -10.06 -24.13
C PRO A 108 -4.73 -9.42 -22.98
N MET A 109 -4.18 -8.35 -22.40
CA MET A 109 -4.82 -7.62 -21.31
C MET A 109 -6.25 -7.14 -21.63
N SER A 110 -6.56 -6.93 -22.92
CA SER A 110 -7.88 -6.48 -23.41
C SER A 110 -8.83 -7.62 -23.81
N ALA A 111 -8.39 -8.88 -23.74
CA ALA A 111 -9.18 -10.01 -24.20
C ALA A 111 -10.04 -10.60 -23.08
N ASP A 112 -11.32 -10.82 -23.38
CA ASP A 112 -12.22 -11.53 -22.49
C ASP A 112 -11.89 -13.04 -22.49
N TYR A 113 -11.51 -13.58 -21.33
CA TYR A 113 -11.18 -14.99 -21.17
C TYR A 113 -12.37 -15.92 -21.50
N ARG A 114 -13.61 -15.45 -21.35
CA ARG A 114 -14.82 -16.23 -21.59
C ARG A 114 -14.97 -16.60 -23.06
N THR A 115 -14.57 -15.71 -23.95
CA THR A 115 -14.64 -15.88 -25.41
C THR A 115 -13.32 -16.25 -26.06
N SER A 116 -12.22 -16.22 -25.28
CA SER A 116 -10.87 -16.52 -25.77
C SER A 116 -10.65 -18.03 -25.96
N PRO A 117 -9.73 -18.41 -26.90
CA PRO A 117 -9.31 -19.80 -27.09
C PRO A 117 -8.73 -20.41 -25.82
N GLY A 118 -9.00 -21.72 -25.64
CA GLY A 118 -8.60 -22.45 -24.44
C GLY A 118 -7.08 -22.60 -24.25
N ASP A 119 -6.31 -22.47 -25.31
CA ASP A 119 -4.85 -22.60 -25.36
C ASP A 119 -4.10 -21.29 -25.07
N LYS A 120 -4.81 -20.19 -24.80
CA LYS A 120 -4.21 -18.94 -24.31
C LYS A 120 -3.94 -19.03 -22.81
N TYR A 121 -2.82 -18.43 -22.38
CA TYR A 121 -2.35 -18.47 -21.00
C TYR A 121 -2.39 -17.08 -20.35
N THR A 122 -2.78 -17.03 -19.10
CA THR A 122 -2.58 -15.83 -18.28
C THR A 122 -1.10 -15.65 -17.92
N ALA A 123 -0.73 -14.47 -17.45
CA ALA A 123 0.62 -14.21 -16.96
C ALA A 123 1.04 -15.10 -15.77
N MET A 124 0.09 -15.83 -15.16
CA MET A 124 0.32 -16.79 -14.07
C MET A 124 0.45 -18.22 -14.55
N GLY A 125 0.50 -18.44 -15.85
CA GLY A 125 0.71 -19.77 -16.46
C GLY A 125 -0.50 -20.70 -16.40
N PHE A 126 -1.70 -20.17 -16.22
CA PHE A 126 -2.94 -20.93 -16.36
C PHE A 126 -3.52 -20.74 -17.77
N SER A 127 -3.84 -21.82 -18.44
CA SER A 127 -4.59 -21.73 -19.69
C SER A 127 -6.04 -21.33 -19.44
N VAL A 128 -6.66 -20.71 -20.44
CA VAL A 128 -8.09 -20.37 -20.40
C VAL A 128 -8.95 -21.62 -20.19
N ALA A 129 -8.55 -22.77 -20.78
CA ALA A 129 -9.25 -24.05 -20.58
C ALA A 129 -9.17 -24.52 -19.13
N GLU A 130 -7.99 -24.46 -18.49
CA GLU A 130 -7.83 -24.76 -17.06
C GLU A 130 -8.70 -23.87 -16.19
N ILE A 131 -8.67 -22.56 -16.43
CA ILE A 131 -9.46 -21.57 -15.67
C ILE A 131 -10.96 -21.87 -15.77
N LYS A 132 -11.46 -22.15 -16.98
CA LYS A 132 -12.86 -22.56 -17.18
C LYS A 132 -13.18 -23.89 -16.48
N GLY A 133 -12.24 -24.82 -16.44
CA GLY A 133 -12.35 -26.12 -15.75
C GLY A 133 -12.41 -26.03 -14.23
N LEU A 134 -11.84 -24.97 -13.63
CA LEU A 134 -11.91 -24.73 -12.17
C LEU A 134 -13.34 -24.37 -11.70
N GLY A 135 -14.17 -23.84 -12.58
CA GLY A 135 -15.53 -23.40 -12.26
C GLY A 135 -15.57 -22.16 -11.36
N ASP A 136 -16.65 -22.08 -10.55
CA ASP A 136 -16.86 -20.97 -9.62
C ASP A 136 -16.32 -21.31 -8.23
N PHE A 137 -15.76 -20.29 -7.57
CA PHE A 137 -15.20 -20.38 -6.22
C PHE A 137 -14.23 -21.56 -6.04
N PRO A 138 -13.14 -21.65 -6.85
CA PRO A 138 -12.09 -22.63 -6.60
C PRO A 138 -11.40 -22.34 -5.26
N ASP A 139 -10.53 -23.26 -4.82
CA ASP A 139 -9.73 -23.08 -3.60
C ASP A 139 -8.63 -22.03 -3.81
N TYR A 140 -8.99 -20.75 -3.61
CA TYR A 140 -8.05 -19.64 -3.72
C TYR A 140 -6.98 -19.63 -2.62
N ALA A 141 -7.19 -20.28 -1.49
CA ALA A 141 -6.16 -20.41 -0.47
C ALA A 141 -4.99 -21.24 -1.00
N THR A 142 -5.30 -22.40 -1.59
CA THR A 142 -4.30 -23.23 -2.25
C THR A 142 -3.70 -22.53 -3.47
N LEU A 143 -4.53 -21.93 -4.33
CA LEU A 143 -4.07 -21.26 -5.56
C LEU A 143 -3.11 -20.11 -5.27
N SER A 144 -3.39 -19.29 -4.28
CA SER A 144 -2.53 -18.12 -3.93
C SER A 144 -1.39 -18.47 -2.98
N GLY A 145 -1.48 -19.55 -2.21
CA GLY A 145 -0.58 -19.86 -1.10
C GLY A 145 -0.82 -18.97 0.14
N VAL A 146 -1.98 -18.29 0.22
CA VAL A 146 -2.39 -17.49 1.38
C VAL A 146 -3.59 -18.19 2.02
N PRO A 147 -3.48 -18.70 3.25
CA PRO A 147 -4.58 -19.39 3.91
C PRO A 147 -5.79 -18.47 4.09
N LEU A 148 -6.98 -19.08 4.16
CA LEU A 148 -8.17 -18.35 4.59
C LEU A 148 -7.98 -17.79 6.01
N PRO A 149 -8.66 -16.70 6.35
CA PRO A 149 -8.58 -16.13 7.68
C PRO A 149 -9.21 -17.08 8.71
N ARG A 150 -8.75 -16.97 9.94
CA ARG A 150 -9.39 -17.67 11.05
C ARG A 150 -10.76 -17.04 11.34
N PRO A 151 -11.78 -17.82 11.66
CA PRO A 151 -13.06 -17.29 12.12
C PRO A 151 -12.88 -16.33 13.29
N TYR A 152 -13.72 -15.30 13.34
CA TYR A 152 -13.74 -14.32 14.44
C TYR A 152 -15.12 -14.38 15.15
N PRO A 153 -15.35 -15.38 16.00
CA PRO A 153 -16.65 -15.63 16.60
C PRO A 153 -17.10 -14.52 17.57
N GLU A 154 -16.14 -13.87 18.26
CA GLU A 154 -16.44 -12.78 19.19
C GLU A 154 -16.73 -11.45 18.49
N PHE A 155 -16.55 -11.37 17.18
CA PHE A 155 -16.80 -10.16 16.43
C PHE A 155 -18.27 -9.73 16.51
N ASN A 156 -18.48 -8.50 16.95
CA ASN A 156 -19.81 -7.88 17.03
C ASN A 156 -19.82 -6.61 16.17
N ILE A 157 -20.58 -6.64 15.09
CA ILE A 157 -20.65 -5.53 14.12
C ILE A 157 -21.13 -4.21 14.74
N GLU A 158 -22.01 -4.25 15.74
CA GLU A 158 -22.56 -3.04 16.36
C GLU A 158 -21.55 -2.31 17.27
N LYS A 159 -20.50 -3.01 17.70
CA LYS A 159 -19.45 -2.47 18.59
C LYS A 159 -18.10 -2.33 17.94
N ALA A 160 -17.92 -2.96 16.77
CA ALA A 160 -16.63 -3.06 16.13
C ALA A 160 -16.07 -1.69 15.73
N LEU A 161 -14.84 -1.42 16.10
CA LEU A 161 -14.06 -0.25 15.72
C LEU A 161 -12.90 -0.66 14.81
N PRO A 162 -12.49 0.18 13.87
CA PRO A 162 -11.28 -0.08 13.10
C PRO A 162 -10.07 -0.10 14.02
N ARG A 163 -9.09 -0.93 13.69
CA ARG A 163 -7.82 -0.94 14.45
C ARG A 163 -7.16 0.43 14.36
N PRO A 164 -6.58 0.95 15.45
CA PRO A 164 -6.06 2.32 15.51
C PRO A 164 -4.71 2.47 14.79
N TYR A 165 -4.73 2.42 13.47
CA TYR A 165 -3.54 2.49 12.61
C TYR A 165 -2.96 3.91 12.61
N ARG A 166 -1.65 4.05 12.94
CA ARG A 166 -0.93 5.34 13.02
C ARG A 166 0.33 5.29 12.13
N PRO A 167 0.19 5.36 10.80
CA PRO A 167 1.31 5.17 9.87
C PRO A 167 2.21 6.41 9.78
N VAL A 168 2.41 7.09 10.88
CA VAL A 168 3.26 8.29 10.97
C VAL A 168 4.69 7.86 11.33
N ARG A 169 5.68 8.45 10.68
CA ARG A 169 7.10 8.09 10.86
C ARG A 169 7.99 9.34 10.87
N TRP A 170 9.05 9.28 11.62
CA TRP A 170 10.12 10.26 11.60
C TRP A 170 11.46 9.57 11.27
N ALA A 171 12.36 10.09 10.32
CA ALA A 171 12.08 11.29 9.52
C ALA A 171 11.09 10.97 8.40
N TYR A 172 10.16 11.92 8.16
CA TYR A 172 9.13 11.73 7.15
C TYR A 172 9.67 11.99 5.73
N HIS A 173 9.63 10.99 4.89
CA HIS A 173 10.00 11.07 3.48
C HIS A 173 9.16 10.09 2.64
N GLN A 174 9.09 10.34 1.34
CA GLN A 174 8.31 9.52 0.43
C GLN A 174 8.94 8.14 0.26
N THR A 175 8.20 7.10 0.65
CA THR A 175 8.59 5.69 0.50
C THR A 175 7.34 4.83 0.26
N MET A 176 7.54 3.59 -0.19
CA MET A 176 6.43 2.64 -0.31
C MET A 176 5.89 2.20 1.05
N SER A 177 6.68 2.26 2.12
CA SER A 177 6.29 1.93 3.51
C SER A 177 5.54 0.60 3.66
N LEU A 178 6.02 -0.44 2.96
CA LEU A 178 5.37 -1.75 2.91
C LEU A 178 5.66 -2.56 4.16
N THR A 179 4.63 -3.21 4.70
CA THR A 179 4.72 -4.22 5.74
C THR A 179 3.92 -5.47 5.33
N LYS A 180 4.17 -6.60 5.96
CA LYS A 180 3.42 -7.83 5.70
C LYS A 180 1.96 -7.64 6.12
N LEU A 181 1.03 -8.04 5.24
CA LEU A 181 -0.38 -8.16 5.61
C LEU A 181 -0.60 -9.44 6.43
N GLU A 182 -1.25 -9.31 7.57
CA GLU A 182 -1.75 -10.45 8.33
C GLU A 182 -2.99 -11.01 7.65
N THR A 183 -3.06 -12.33 7.49
CA THR A 183 -4.13 -13.00 6.72
C THR A 183 -5.52 -12.73 7.26
N ASP A 184 -5.67 -12.60 8.57
CA ASP A 184 -6.95 -12.37 9.24
C ASP A 184 -7.53 -10.95 9.03
N TRP A 185 -6.73 -10.02 8.47
CA TRP A 185 -7.04 -8.59 8.43
C TRP A 185 -7.07 -8.01 7.01
N TRP A 186 -7.32 -8.82 5.99
CA TRP A 186 -7.43 -8.30 4.63
C TRP A 186 -8.68 -7.43 4.44
N ILE A 187 -9.83 -7.89 4.93
CA ILE A 187 -11.09 -7.13 4.96
C ILE A 187 -11.51 -6.96 6.41
N GLU A 188 -11.60 -5.72 6.85
CA GLU A 188 -11.91 -5.37 8.23
C GLU A 188 -13.26 -4.66 8.32
N LEU A 189 -14.24 -5.32 8.94
CA LEU A 189 -15.57 -4.74 9.19
C LEU A 189 -15.60 -3.93 10.47
N GLU A 190 -16.49 -2.92 10.51
CA GLU A 190 -16.70 -2.06 11.66
C GLU A 190 -18.17 -1.61 11.76
N SER A 191 -18.53 -0.96 12.85
CA SER A 191 -19.92 -0.54 13.15
C SER A 191 -20.52 0.39 12.09
N THR A 192 -19.70 1.08 11.30
CA THR A 192 -20.16 1.92 10.17
C THR A 192 -20.57 1.12 8.93
N TYR A 193 -20.49 -0.21 8.94
CA TYR A 193 -20.72 -1.06 7.77
C TYR A 193 -22.02 -0.73 7.02
N LYS A 194 -23.17 -0.67 7.74
CA LYS A 194 -24.47 -0.39 7.10
C LYS A 194 -24.50 0.97 6.41
N SER A 195 -24.01 2.01 7.09
CA SER A 195 -23.96 3.36 6.51
C SER A 195 -22.98 3.47 5.35
N ARG A 196 -21.84 2.76 5.42
CA ARG A 196 -20.86 2.70 4.33
C ARG A 196 -21.46 2.03 3.08
N ILE A 197 -22.14 0.90 3.23
CA ILE A 197 -22.79 0.22 2.09
C ILE A 197 -23.90 1.10 1.49
N ALA A 198 -24.72 1.74 2.33
CA ALA A 198 -25.74 2.68 1.84
C ALA A 198 -25.13 3.83 1.04
N GLN A 199 -24.08 4.47 1.57
CA GLN A 199 -23.36 5.54 0.88
C GLN A 199 -22.77 5.07 -0.46
N ARG A 200 -22.17 3.87 -0.51
CA ARG A 200 -21.58 3.30 -1.73
C ARG A 200 -22.64 3.12 -2.84
N LYS A 201 -23.80 2.59 -2.47
CA LYS A 201 -24.95 2.42 -3.40
C LYS A 201 -25.46 3.77 -3.91
N GLU A 202 -25.60 4.76 -3.04
CA GLU A 202 -26.01 6.11 -3.40
C GLU A 202 -24.99 6.77 -4.34
N LEU A 203 -23.70 6.69 -4.02
CA LEU A 203 -22.62 7.24 -4.86
C LEU A 203 -22.63 6.61 -6.25
N TYR A 204 -22.78 5.29 -6.34
CA TYR A 204 -22.82 4.60 -7.63
C TYR A 204 -24.07 4.98 -8.44
N ALA A 205 -25.23 5.02 -7.80
CA ALA A 205 -26.46 5.45 -8.45
C ALA A 205 -26.40 6.88 -9.00
N LYS A 206 -25.68 7.78 -8.29
CA LYS A 206 -25.51 9.18 -8.69
C LYS A 206 -24.43 9.40 -9.74
N ASN A 207 -23.28 8.75 -9.59
CA ASN A 207 -22.04 9.08 -10.32
C ASN A 207 -21.63 7.99 -11.34
N GLY A 208 -22.24 6.79 -11.31
CA GLY A 208 -21.99 5.71 -12.27
C GLY A 208 -20.51 5.38 -12.43
N LYS A 209 -19.97 5.57 -13.62
CA LYS A 209 -18.58 5.25 -13.97
C LYS A 209 -17.50 6.02 -13.21
N GLU A 210 -17.83 7.09 -12.54
CA GLU A 210 -16.89 7.79 -11.66
C GLU A 210 -16.61 7.01 -10.37
N VAL A 211 -17.50 6.07 -10.03
CA VAL A 211 -17.42 5.24 -8.83
C VAL A 211 -17.03 3.80 -9.16
N LEU A 212 -17.60 3.24 -10.25
CA LEU A 212 -17.35 1.87 -10.68
C LEU A 212 -17.23 1.80 -12.20
N ASP A 213 -16.10 1.33 -12.70
CA ASP A 213 -15.90 1.04 -14.12
C ASP A 213 -14.97 -0.17 -14.31
N ALA A 214 -15.20 -0.89 -15.41
CA ALA A 214 -14.44 -2.06 -15.79
C ALA A 214 -14.23 -2.08 -17.30
N MET A 215 -12.98 -2.07 -17.74
CA MET A 215 -12.61 -2.14 -19.15
C MET A 215 -12.59 -3.60 -19.65
N PRO A 216 -12.83 -3.83 -20.95
CA PRO A 216 -12.72 -5.16 -21.56
C PRO A 216 -11.38 -5.84 -21.21
N GLY A 217 -11.42 -7.15 -20.92
CA GLY A 217 -10.27 -7.95 -20.49
C GLY A 217 -10.05 -8.00 -18.97
N SER A 218 -10.82 -7.24 -18.19
CA SER A 218 -10.78 -7.30 -16.73
C SER A 218 -11.72 -8.34 -16.12
N GLU A 219 -12.50 -9.04 -16.91
CA GLU A 219 -13.58 -9.94 -16.47
C GLU A 219 -13.08 -11.04 -15.54
N LEU A 220 -11.96 -11.69 -15.89
CA LEU A 220 -11.36 -12.72 -15.05
C LEU A 220 -10.92 -12.13 -13.70
N ALA A 221 -10.22 -11.02 -13.71
CA ALA A 221 -9.70 -10.39 -12.49
C ALA A 221 -10.83 -9.89 -11.59
N CYS A 222 -11.92 -9.35 -12.16
CA CYS A 222 -13.11 -8.94 -11.41
C CYS A 222 -13.79 -10.11 -10.73
N LYS A 223 -13.99 -11.23 -11.48
CA LYS A 223 -14.57 -12.48 -10.94
C LYS A 223 -13.68 -13.03 -9.81
N GLU A 224 -12.40 -13.19 -10.08
CA GLU A 224 -11.42 -13.73 -9.15
C GLU A 224 -11.36 -12.92 -7.86
N LEU A 225 -11.32 -11.59 -7.95
CA LEU A 225 -11.35 -10.70 -6.79
C LEU A 225 -12.63 -10.89 -5.97
N MET A 226 -13.79 -10.85 -6.61
CA MET A 226 -15.07 -11.05 -5.94
C MET A 226 -15.09 -12.37 -5.18
N GLU A 227 -14.74 -13.46 -5.83
CA GLU A 227 -14.77 -14.79 -5.24
C GLU A 227 -13.82 -14.90 -4.03
N MET A 228 -12.59 -14.36 -4.15
CA MET A 228 -11.63 -14.35 -3.06
C MET A 228 -12.11 -13.52 -1.86
N VAL A 229 -12.73 -12.36 -2.10
CA VAL A 229 -13.28 -11.50 -1.04
C VAL A 229 -14.46 -12.20 -0.36
N LEU A 230 -15.37 -12.81 -1.12
CA LEU A 230 -16.51 -13.52 -0.54
C LEU A 230 -16.06 -14.76 0.26
N GLN A 231 -15.08 -15.53 -0.22
CA GLN A 231 -14.50 -16.62 0.58
C GLN A 231 -13.88 -16.08 1.89
N PHE A 232 -13.21 -14.94 1.81
CA PHE A 232 -12.61 -14.32 2.99
C PHE A 232 -13.67 -13.90 4.03
N ILE A 233 -14.71 -13.14 3.63
CA ILE A 233 -15.71 -12.65 4.59
C ILE A 233 -16.54 -13.78 5.16
N CYS A 234 -16.87 -14.82 4.38
CA CYS A 234 -17.56 -16.00 4.86
C CYS A 234 -16.70 -16.81 5.86
N ALA A 235 -15.40 -16.90 5.65
CA ALA A 235 -14.49 -17.57 6.58
C ALA A 235 -14.23 -16.73 7.84
N ARG A 236 -14.06 -15.41 7.72
CA ARG A 236 -13.72 -14.51 8.82
C ARG A 236 -14.91 -14.23 9.73
N TYR A 237 -16.09 -14.00 9.12
CA TYR A 237 -17.31 -13.56 9.81
C TYR A 237 -18.48 -14.51 9.55
N PRO A 238 -18.36 -15.84 9.85
CA PRO A 238 -19.36 -16.85 9.48
C PRO A 238 -20.72 -16.64 10.13
N GLN A 239 -20.80 -15.90 11.25
CA GLN A 239 -22.05 -15.52 11.89
C GLN A 239 -22.87 -14.51 11.07
N TYR A 240 -22.24 -13.78 10.14
CA TYR A 240 -22.86 -12.73 9.34
C TYR A 240 -22.94 -13.06 7.84
N PHE A 241 -22.03 -13.87 7.30
CA PHE A 241 -21.97 -14.16 5.88
C PHE A 241 -21.95 -15.67 5.62
N THR A 242 -22.79 -16.07 4.66
CA THR A 242 -22.82 -17.46 4.16
C THR A 242 -22.97 -17.45 2.65
N LEU A 243 -22.17 -18.25 1.96
CA LEU A 243 -22.30 -18.48 0.52
C LEU A 243 -22.90 -19.87 0.30
N VAL A 244 -24.18 -19.90 -0.10
CA VAL A 244 -24.95 -21.13 -0.35
C VAL A 244 -24.70 -21.59 -1.78
N ASP A 245 -24.33 -22.87 -1.95
CA ASP A 245 -24.11 -23.54 -3.22
C ASP A 245 -23.17 -22.77 -4.18
N LYS A 246 -22.19 -22.03 -3.62
CA LYS A 246 -21.27 -21.18 -4.38
C LYS A 246 -22.00 -20.14 -5.26
N ARG A 247 -23.20 -19.78 -4.91
CA ARG A 247 -24.07 -18.94 -5.75
C ARG A 247 -24.78 -17.83 -5.00
N VAL A 248 -25.42 -18.14 -3.89
CA VAL A 248 -26.25 -17.17 -3.16
C VAL A 248 -25.49 -16.68 -1.93
N LEU A 249 -25.13 -15.40 -1.91
CA LEU A 249 -24.57 -14.75 -0.73
C LEU A 249 -25.69 -14.30 0.19
N GLN A 250 -25.70 -14.84 1.40
CA GLN A 250 -26.53 -14.36 2.50
C GLN A 250 -25.73 -13.37 3.35
N ASN A 251 -26.20 -12.13 3.46
CA ASN A 251 -25.62 -11.07 4.27
C ASN A 251 -26.59 -10.70 5.40
N LYS A 252 -26.39 -11.30 6.57
CA LYS A 252 -27.28 -11.11 7.72
C LYS A 252 -27.21 -9.71 8.35
N ILE A 253 -26.10 -8.97 8.12
CA ILE A 253 -25.99 -7.59 8.61
C ILE A 253 -26.99 -6.68 7.88
N LEU A 254 -27.14 -6.87 6.57
CA LEU A 254 -28.07 -6.12 5.72
C LEU A 254 -29.43 -6.79 5.59
N GLY A 255 -29.57 -8.07 5.95
CA GLY A 255 -30.76 -8.85 5.72
C GLY A 255 -31.01 -9.14 4.24
N THR A 256 -29.96 -9.31 3.44
CA THR A 256 -30.05 -9.51 1.98
C THR A 256 -29.57 -10.91 1.57
N GLU A 257 -30.17 -11.42 0.48
CA GLU A 257 -29.72 -12.59 -0.27
C GLU A 257 -29.53 -12.19 -1.73
N GLN A 258 -28.35 -12.53 -2.30
CA GLN A 258 -28.01 -12.12 -3.65
C GLN A 258 -27.39 -13.27 -4.43
N ASP A 259 -27.88 -13.51 -5.64
CA ASP A 259 -27.25 -14.41 -6.61
C ASP A 259 -26.02 -13.72 -7.22
N VAL A 260 -24.85 -14.03 -6.68
CA VAL A 260 -23.57 -13.40 -7.09
C VAL A 260 -23.11 -13.83 -8.48
N THR A 261 -23.73 -14.86 -9.08
CA THR A 261 -23.45 -15.29 -10.45
C THR A 261 -24.25 -14.52 -11.48
N ALA A 262 -25.34 -13.89 -11.06
CA ALA A 262 -26.23 -13.09 -11.91
C ALA A 262 -25.87 -11.61 -11.95
N MET A 263 -24.93 -11.15 -11.12
CA MET A 263 -24.53 -9.76 -10.99
C MET A 263 -23.09 -9.53 -11.49
N PRO A 264 -22.78 -8.32 -11.99
CA PRO A 264 -21.39 -7.95 -12.24
C PRO A 264 -20.55 -8.06 -10.95
N PRO A 265 -19.35 -8.69 -10.99
CA PRO A 265 -18.56 -8.96 -9.78
C PRO A 265 -18.25 -7.72 -8.93
N LEU A 266 -17.96 -6.57 -9.55
CA LEU A 266 -17.67 -5.34 -8.80
C LEU A 266 -18.92 -4.73 -8.15
N GLU A 267 -20.12 -4.96 -8.69
CA GLU A 267 -21.37 -4.54 -8.06
C GLU A 267 -21.67 -5.40 -6.82
N VAL A 268 -21.36 -6.70 -6.88
CA VAL A 268 -21.42 -7.57 -5.69
C VAL A 268 -20.52 -7.03 -4.57
N LEU A 269 -19.29 -6.61 -4.91
CA LEU A 269 -18.37 -6.00 -3.93
C LEU A 269 -18.87 -4.64 -3.44
N LEU A 270 -19.38 -3.79 -4.34
CA LEU A 270 -19.96 -2.49 -3.99
C LEU A 270 -21.05 -2.63 -2.93
N GLU A 271 -21.90 -3.63 -3.07
CA GLU A 271 -23.09 -3.83 -2.22
C GLU A 271 -22.83 -4.61 -0.93
N ASN A 272 -21.68 -5.29 -0.80
CA ASN A 272 -21.43 -6.18 0.34
C ASN A 272 -20.13 -5.89 1.10
N VAL A 273 -19.23 -5.05 0.57
CA VAL A 273 -17.93 -4.80 1.18
C VAL A 273 -17.69 -3.30 1.31
N PRO A 274 -17.31 -2.79 2.51
CA PRO A 274 -17.15 -1.34 2.71
C PRO A 274 -15.83 -0.78 2.20
N GLU A 275 -15.01 -1.59 1.57
CA GLU A 275 -13.69 -1.24 1.08
C GLU A 275 -13.66 -1.01 -0.43
N ASP A 276 -12.66 -0.28 -0.88
CA ASP A 276 -12.44 0.07 -2.27
C ASP A 276 -11.39 -0.82 -2.92
N PHE A 277 -11.57 -1.08 -4.22
CA PHE A 277 -10.67 -1.95 -4.98
C PHE A 277 -10.30 -1.32 -6.31
N ALA A 278 -9.01 -1.32 -6.62
CA ALA A 278 -8.46 -1.00 -7.93
C ALA A 278 -7.72 -2.23 -8.48
N ILE A 279 -8.06 -2.62 -9.70
CA ILE A 279 -7.54 -3.81 -10.38
C ILE A 279 -6.54 -3.38 -11.43
N MET A 280 -5.27 -3.72 -11.21
CA MET A 280 -4.17 -3.43 -12.12
C MET A 280 -3.80 -4.67 -12.93
N LEU A 281 -3.93 -4.60 -14.26
CA LEU A 281 -3.49 -5.65 -15.16
C LEU A 281 -2.19 -5.27 -15.86
N ARG A 282 -1.40 -6.28 -16.16
CA ARG A 282 -0.14 -6.14 -16.89
C ARG A 282 -0.40 -6.18 -18.39
N ASP A 283 0.11 -5.20 -19.11
CA ASP A 283 0.18 -5.22 -20.56
C ASP A 283 1.26 -6.22 -21.03
N GLU A 284 0.89 -7.14 -21.90
CA GLU A 284 1.76 -8.22 -22.37
C GLU A 284 2.93 -7.73 -23.22
N LYS A 285 2.82 -6.53 -23.82
CA LYS A 285 3.83 -5.97 -24.71
C LYS A 285 4.86 -5.13 -23.97
N THR A 286 4.38 -4.27 -23.06
CA THR A 286 5.23 -3.31 -22.36
C THR A 286 5.66 -3.80 -20.98
N GLY A 287 4.93 -4.76 -20.40
CA GLY A 287 5.15 -5.24 -19.04
C GLY A 287 4.69 -4.28 -17.93
N PHE A 288 4.16 -3.10 -18.30
CA PHE A 288 3.63 -2.13 -17.34
C PHE A 288 2.20 -2.47 -16.89
N TYR A 289 1.82 -1.94 -15.74
CA TYR A 289 0.51 -2.16 -15.15
C TYR A 289 -0.41 -0.97 -15.40
N PHE A 290 -1.65 -1.27 -15.80
CA PHE A 290 -2.70 -0.32 -16.09
C PHE A 290 -3.89 -0.56 -15.17
N LEU A 291 -4.54 0.51 -14.71
CA LEU A 291 -5.83 0.39 -14.01
C LEU A 291 -6.91 -0.04 -15.01
N ARG A 292 -7.45 -1.23 -14.85
CA ARG A 292 -8.41 -1.80 -15.81
C ARG A 292 -9.82 -1.90 -15.27
N ALA A 293 -9.99 -1.96 -13.95
CA ALA A 293 -11.29 -1.92 -13.32
C ALA A 293 -11.15 -1.40 -11.89
N ALA A 294 -12.21 -0.77 -11.38
CA ALA A 294 -12.22 -0.29 -10.01
C ALA A 294 -13.62 -0.09 -9.47
N VAL A 295 -13.76 -0.16 -8.15
CA VAL A 295 -14.90 0.32 -7.37
C VAL A 295 -14.38 1.18 -6.23
N ILE A 296 -14.64 2.51 -6.29
CA ILE A 296 -14.01 3.52 -5.42
C ILE A 296 -15.07 4.47 -4.88
N CYS A 297 -15.27 4.44 -3.57
CA CYS A 297 -16.23 5.27 -2.84
C CYS A 297 -15.58 6.10 -1.72
N SER A 298 -14.24 6.12 -1.65
CA SER A 298 -13.49 6.85 -0.61
C SER A 298 -12.31 7.66 -1.15
N ALA A 299 -12.36 8.08 -2.42
CA ALA A 299 -11.31 8.87 -3.05
C ALA A 299 -11.32 10.34 -2.61
N LEU A 300 -10.13 10.96 -2.54
CA LEU A 300 -9.94 12.38 -2.31
C LEU A 300 -9.25 13.03 -3.52
N GLY A 301 -9.92 13.99 -4.15
CA GLY A 301 -9.39 14.76 -5.27
C GLY A 301 -9.29 13.98 -6.60
N TRP A 302 -9.96 12.81 -6.71
CA TRP A 302 -9.99 12.00 -7.92
C TRP A 302 -11.20 11.06 -7.95
N ASN A 303 -11.48 10.43 -9.09
CA ASN A 303 -12.52 9.41 -9.27
C ASN A 303 -12.04 8.31 -10.22
N VAL A 304 -12.82 7.24 -10.38
CA VAL A 304 -12.47 6.09 -11.24
C VAL A 304 -12.30 6.52 -12.69
N ALA A 305 -13.25 7.29 -13.24
CA ALA A 305 -13.22 7.71 -14.64
C ALA A 305 -11.96 8.51 -15.00
N SER A 306 -11.39 9.23 -14.03
CA SER A 306 -10.15 10.01 -14.23
C SER A 306 -8.88 9.17 -14.24
N LYS A 307 -8.94 7.90 -13.78
CA LYS A 307 -7.78 7.01 -13.58
C LYS A 307 -7.83 5.72 -14.39
N VAL A 308 -9.01 5.21 -14.73
CA VAL A 308 -9.15 3.97 -15.52
C VAL A 308 -8.46 4.10 -16.87
N GLY A 309 -7.75 3.07 -17.29
CA GLY A 309 -6.92 3.04 -18.50
C GLY A 309 -5.51 3.62 -18.37
N LYS A 310 -5.18 4.26 -17.24
CA LYS A 310 -3.86 4.88 -17.00
C LYS A 310 -2.84 3.90 -16.39
N GLN A 311 -1.56 4.15 -16.68
CA GLN A 311 -0.44 3.45 -16.07
C GLN A 311 -0.19 3.92 -14.63
N LEU A 312 0.57 3.13 -13.87
CA LEU A 312 0.95 3.47 -12.48
C LEU A 312 1.54 4.87 -12.34
N HIS A 313 2.47 5.26 -13.22
CA HIS A 313 3.11 6.57 -13.12
C HIS A 313 2.15 7.73 -13.43
N GLU A 314 1.20 7.55 -14.35
CA GLU A 314 0.19 8.55 -14.68
C GLU A 314 -0.83 8.72 -13.53
N ILE A 315 -1.18 7.61 -12.86
CA ILE A 315 -2.06 7.61 -11.68
C ILE A 315 -1.44 8.41 -10.54
N HIS A 316 -0.10 8.30 -10.38
CA HIS A 316 0.66 8.87 -9.27
C HIS A 316 1.34 10.21 -9.59
N GLU A 317 1.10 10.78 -10.78
CA GLU A 317 1.66 12.08 -11.18
C GLU A 317 1.50 13.19 -10.12
N PRO A 318 0.35 13.31 -9.44
CA PRO A 318 0.16 14.34 -8.41
C PRO A 318 1.01 14.15 -7.14
N ILE A 319 1.66 12.99 -6.96
CA ILE A 319 2.41 12.70 -5.73
C ILE A 319 3.81 13.33 -5.81
N PRO A 320 4.18 14.20 -4.85
CA PRO A 320 5.50 14.82 -4.84
C PRO A 320 6.65 13.80 -4.85
N ASP A 321 7.69 14.07 -5.61
CA ASP A 321 8.90 13.24 -5.72
C ASP A 321 8.65 11.78 -6.23
N TYR A 322 7.45 11.49 -6.78
CA TYR A 322 7.11 10.13 -7.22
C TYR A 322 8.06 9.59 -8.28
N LYS A 323 8.26 10.37 -9.34
CA LYS A 323 9.07 9.97 -10.49
C LYS A 323 10.52 9.63 -10.10
N GLU A 324 11.12 10.47 -9.27
CA GLU A 324 12.52 10.36 -8.87
C GLU A 324 12.75 9.29 -7.79
N LYS A 325 11.80 9.11 -6.88
CA LYS A 325 12.00 8.27 -5.68
C LYS A 325 11.24 6.96 -5.69
N MET A 326 10.11 6.88 -6.40
CA MET A 326 9.20 5.75 -6.27
C MET A 326 8.91 5.00 -7.55
N GLN A 327 8.85 5.65 -8.71
CA GLN A 327 8.38 5.05 -9.95
C GLN A 327 9.08 3.72 -10.26
N PHE A 328 10.40 3.73 -10.37
CA PHE A 328 11.17 2.52 -10.68
C PHE A 328 10.95 1.39 -9.65
N SER A 329 10.95 1.75 -8.37
CA SER A 329 10.74 0.77 -7.28
C SER A 329 9.33 0.20 -7.30
N MET A 330 8.33 1.00 -7.64
CA MET A 330 6.93 0.59 -7.72
C MET A 330 6.69 -0.32 -8.92
N ASP A 331 7.15 0.04 -10.11
CA ASP A 331 7.04 -0.78 -11.32
C ASP A 331 7.71 -2.15 -11.10
N ARG A 332 8.92 -2.15 -10.52
CA ARG A 332 9.63 -3.38 -10.15
C ARG A 332 8.87 -4.20 -9.11
N PHE A 333 8.28 -3.54 -8.10
CA PHE A 333 7.50 -4.22 -7.07
C PHE A 333 6.26 -4.90 -7.66
N PHE A 334 5.49 -4.18 -8.48
CA PHE A 334 4.33 -4.74 -9.16
C PHE A 334 4.70 -5.94 -10.03
N THR A 335 5.82 -5.87 -10.74
CA THR A 335 6.28 -6.97 -11.60
C THR A 335 6.68 -8.20 -10.78
N LYS A 336 7.30 -8.04 -9.59
CA LYS A 336 7.90 -9.12 -8.80
C LYS A 336 7.09 -9.57 -7.60
N MET A 337 5.95 -8.93 -7.33
CA MET A 337 5.11 -9.26 -6.18
C MET A 337 4.58 -10.70 -6.30
N PRO A 338 4.87 -11.59 -5.33
CA PRO A 338 4.38 -12.96 -5.35
C PRO A 338 2.93 -13.04 -4.83
N THR A 339 2.22 -14.13 -5.15
CA THR A 339 0.84 -14.35 -4.72
C THR A 339 0.71 -14.58 -3.21
N GLU A 340 1.69 -15.26 -2.61
CA GLU A 340 1.66 -15.69 -1.21
C GLU A 340 2.14 -14.63 -0.20
N LYS A 341 2.55 -13.45 -0.68
CA LYS A 341 3.08 -12.38 0.19
C LYS A 341 2.33 -11.06 0.01
N PRO A 342 1.05 -11.03 0.37
CA PRO A 342 0.32 -9.77 0.38
C PRO A 342 0.94 -8.79 1.37
N ILE A 343 0.82 -7.50 1.06
CA ILE A 343 1.39 -6.43 1.88
C ILE A 343 0.33 -5.41 2.27
N GLN A 344 0.64 -4.64 3.31
CA GLN A 344 -0.14 -3.49 3.72
C GLN A 344 0.74 -2.26 3.89
N ARG A 345 0.09 -1.10 3.85
CA ARG A 345 0.67 0.21 4.14
C ARG A 345 -0.42 1.18 4.58
N GLY A 346 -0.03 2.37 5.04
CA GLY A 346 -0.98 3.45 5.29
C GLY A 346 -0.51 4.75 4.69
N SER A 347 -1.44 5.51 4.12
CA SER A 347 -1.31 6.95 3.88
C SER A 347 -2.14 7.68 4.92
N TRP A 348 -1.79 8.92 5.25
CA TRP A 348 -2.49 9.69 6.27
C TRP A 348 -2.62 11.16 5.88
N GLY A 349 -3.58 11.83 6.42
CA GLY A 349 -3.79 13.27 6.37
C GLY A 349 -4.59 13.72 7.59
N LEU A 350 -4.74 15.03 7.77
CA LEU A 350 -5.61 15.61 8.79
C LEU A 350 -6.79 16.29 8.09
N GLU A 351 -8.00 16.09 8.61
CA GLU A 351 -9.24 16.54 7.99
C GLU A 351 -10.17 17.22 9.00
N ILE A 352 -11.02 18.13 8.49
CA ILE A 352 -12.19 18.61 9.22
C ILE A 352 -13.30 17.58 8.98
N GLY A 353 -13.90 17.04 10.06
CA GLY A 353 -14.92 16.00 9.95
C GLY A 353 -14.38 14.69 9.36
N GLN A 354 -15.24 13.99 8.64
CA GLN A 354 -14.95 12.66 8.09
C GLN A 354 -15.29 12.57 6.59
N PRO A 355 -14.66 13.38 5.72
CA PRO A 355 -14.94 13.37 4.28
C PRO A 355 -14.48 12.04 3.68
N LEU A 356 -15.40 11.16 3.33
CA LEU A 356 -15.07 9.85 2.78
C LEU A 356 -14.82 9.92 1.28
N TYR A 357 -15.74 10.48 0.52
CA TYR A 357 -15.64 10.65 -0.93
C TYR A 357 -15.68 12.15 -1.26
N MET A 358 -14.61 12.64 -1.84
CA MET A 358 -14.42 14.05 -2.20
C MET A 358 -13.81 14.10 -3.60
N PRO A 359 -14.62 14.00 -4.65
CA PRO A 359 -14.16 14.11 -6.04
C PRO A 359 -13.67 15.54 -6.32
N PRO A 360 -13.00 15.78 -7.47
CA PRO A 360 -12.58 17.11 -7.86
C PRO A 360 -13.77 18.09 -7.89
N GLY A 361 -13.61 19.25 -7.23
CA GLY A 361 -14.64 20.27 -7.13
C GLY A 361 -15.69 20.04 -6.04
N ASP A 362 -15.50 19.07 -5.17
CA ASP A 362 -16.37 18.86 -4.02
C ASP A 362 -16.30 20.06 -3.06
N PRO A 363 -17.44 20.56 -2.54
CA PRO A 363 -17.47 21.71 -1.62
C PRO A 363 -16.60 21.54 -0.37
N HIS A 364 -16.40 20.31 0.10
CA HIS A 364 -15.52 20.04 1.24
C HIS A 364 -14.05 20.35 0.94
N GLU A 365 -13.63 20.25 -0.33
CA GLU A 365 -12.29 20.62 -0.77
C GLU A 365 -11.98 22.11 -0.48
N LEU A 366 -12.98 22.98 -0.56
CA LEU A 366 -12.84 24.40 -0.27
C LEU A 366 -12.45 24.67 1.20
N GLN A 367 -12.84 23.80 2.12
CA GLN A 367 -12.46 23.92 3.53
C GLN A 367 -10.95 23.80 3.74
N ARG A 368 -10.24 23.14 2.82
CA ARG A 368 -8.78 22.99 2.87
C ARG A 368 -8.03 24.26 2.45
N LEU A 369 -8.73 25.24 1.85
CA LEU A 369 -8.14 26.47 1.34
C LEU A 369 -8.10 27.59 2.38
N SER A 370 -8.68 27.40 3.56
CA SER A 370 -8.71 28.41 4.63
C SER A 370 -8.56 27.79 6.01
N GLN A 371 -8.07 28.57 6.96
CA GLN A 371 -8.08 28.21 8.37
C GLN A 371 -9.30 28.85 9.02
N ARG A 372 -10.26 28.05 9.40
CA ARG A 372 -11.50 28.49 10.04
C ARG A 372 -11.23 28.90 11.48
N ALA A 373 -11.54 30.15 11.85
CA ALA A 373 -11.24 30.70 13.18
C ALA A 373 -12.03 30.06 14.33
N ASP A 374 -13.20 29.51 14.03
CA ASP A 374 -14.11 28.83 14.96
C ASP A 374 -13.92 27.32 15.01
N LEU A 375 -12.92 26.78 14.27
CA LEU A 375 -12.63 25.35 14.24
C LEU A 375 -12.22 24.85 15.63
N THR A 376 -12.82 23.76 16.06
CA THR A 376 -12.49 23.10 17.32
C THR A 376 -11.70 21.82 17.12
N ILE A 377 -10.99 21.35 18.14
CA ILE A 377 -10.20 20.13 18.08
C ILE A 377 -11.07 18.87 17.86
N ASP A 378 -12.31 18.90 18.35
CA ASP A 378 -13.26 17.78 18.23
C ASP A 378 -13.75 17.59 16.79
N GLU A 379 -13.64 18.62 15.94
CA GLU A 379 -13.94 18.52 14.52
C GLU A 379 -12.76 17.96 13.71
N CYS A 380 -11.56 17.88 14.31
CA CYS A 380 -10.35 17.47 13.62
C CYS A 380 -10.14 15.94 13.71
N HIS A 381 -9.89 15.33 12.56
CA HIS A 381 -9.68 13.88 12.46
C HIS A 381 -8.37 13.55 11.75
N LEU A 382 -7.70 12.50 12.22
CA LEU A 382 -6.73 11.78 11.40
C LEU A 382 -7.53 10.92 10.42
N ARG A 383 -7.34 11.14 9.13
CA ARG A 383 -7.74 10.20 8.10
C ARG A 383 -6.54 9.31 7.77
N VAL A 384 -6.75 8.01 7.82
CA VAL A 384 -5.80 7.02 7.32
C VAL A 384 -6.45 6.27 6.16
N ASP A 385 -5.83 6.32 5.00
CA ASP A 385 -6.14 5.38 3.93
C ASP A 385 -5.28 4.13 4.17
N TRP A 386 -5.86 3.14 4.86
CA TRP A 386 -5.23 1.84 5.04
C TRP A 386 -5.32 1.08 3.72
N GLN A 387 -4.19 0.59 3.25
CA GLN A 387 -4.02 0.07 1.90
C GLN A 387 -3.41 -1.31 1.95
N THR A 388 -3.93 -2.23 1.13
CA THR A 388 -3.32 -3.55 0.91
C THR A 388 -3.04 -3.77 -0.57
N LEU A 389 -2.00 -4.56 -0.86
CA LEU A 389 -1.74 -5.03 -2.20
C LEU A 389 -1.66 -6.55 -2.19
N ARG A 390 -2.31 -7.16 -3.18
CA ARG A 390 -2.37 -8.60 -3.34
C ARG A 390 -2.36 -8.97 -4.81
N ARG A 391 -1.58 -10.01 -5.19
CA ARG A 391 -1.63 -10.56 -6.55
C ARG A 391 -2.66 -11.67 -6.60
N LEU A 392 -3.51 -11.63 -7.61
CA LEU A 392 -4.48 -12.69 -7.89
C LEU A 392 -3.79 -13.88 -8.58
N PRO A 393 -4.07 -15.11 -8.16
CA PRO A 393 -3.34 -16.29 -8.63
C PRO A 393 -3.68 -16.74 -10.06
N LEU A 394 -4.86 -16.45 -10.59
CA LEU A 394 -5.26 -16.88 -11.94
C LEU A 394 -4.97 -15.82 -12.99
N SER A 395 -5.45 -14.61 -12.80
CA SER A 395 -5.29 -13.50 -13.74
C SER A 395 -3.90 -12.84 -13.66
N GLY A 396 -3.24 -12.91 -12.50
CA GLY A 396 -2.02 -12.16 -12.23
C GLY A 396 -2.24 -10.68 -11.98
N ALA A 397 -3.49 -10.24 -11.88
CA ALA A 397 -3.82 -8.86 -11.53
C ALA A 397 -3.24 -8.51 -10.16
N VAL A 398 -2.78 -7.27 -10.00
CA VAL A 398 -2.45 -6.72 -8.68
C VAL A 398 -3.62 -5.91 -8.19
N ILE A 399 -4.18 -6.32 -7.08
CA ILE A 399 -5.27 -5.60 -6.43
C ILE A 399 -4.69 -4.61 -5.45
N PHE A 400 -5.10 -3.35 -5.60
CA PHE A 400 -4.92 -2.30 -4.62
C PHE A 400 -6.26 -2.09 -3.93
N ASN A 401 -6.35 -2.53 -2.68
CA ASN A 401 -7.53 -2.36 -1.84
C ASN A 401 -7.25 -1.28 -0.81
N PHE A 402 -8.22 -0.43 -0.51
CA PHE A 402 -8.07 0.58 0.51
C PHE A 402 -9.38 0.92 1.23
N LYS A 403 -9.22 1.41 2.45
CA LYS A 403 -10.28 1.80 3.37
C LYS A 403 -9.90 3.11 4.04
N GLY A 404 -10.80 4.10 3.99
CA GLY A 404 -10.66 5.34 4.77
C GLY A 404 -11.06 5.10 6.23
N ILE A 405 -10.13 5.29 7.13
CA ILE A 405 -10.32 5.19 8.59
C ILE A 405 -10.21 6.60 9.17
N PHE A 406 -11.18 6.99 9.99
CA PHE A 406 -11.15 8.28 10.69
C PHE A 406 -10.96 8.06 12.19
N THR A 407 -10.05 8.82 12.77
CA THR A 407 -9.82 8.85 14.21
C THR A 407 -9.89 10.30 14.67
N PRO A 408 -10.73 10.64 15.67
CA PRO A 408 -10.68 11.97 16.29
C PRO A 408 -9.26 12.27 16.79
N VAL A 409 -8.74 13.46 16.51
CA VAL A 409 -7.38 13.83 16.95
C VAL A 409 -7.27 13.82 18.47
N THR A 410 -8.37 14.02 19.18
CA THR A 410 -8.47 13.92 20.67
C THR A 410 -8.06 12.56 21.23
N GLU A 411 -8.20 11.48 20.45
CA GLU A 411 -7.74 10.13 20.81
C GLU A 411 -6.22 10.04 21.04
N PHE A 412 -5.44 10.97 20.45
CA PHE A 412 -3.98 10.93 20.57
C PHE A 412 -3.48 11.24 21.99
N ARG A 413 -4.31 11.90 22.82
CA ARG A 413 -3.91 12.33 24.16
C ARG A 413 -3.40 11.20 25.04
N ASP A 414 -4.01 10.00 24.94
CA ASP A 414 -3.64 8.81 25.71
C ASP A 414 -2.84 7.76 24.89
N GLU A 415 -2.41 8.10 23.65
CA GLU A 415 -1.60 7.23 22.79
C GLU A 415 -0.12 7.55 22.95
N PRO A 416 0.71 6.70 23.60
CA PRO A 416 2.08 7.05 23.96
C PRO A 416 2.94 7.46 22.76
N GLY A 417 3.47 8.68 22.81
CA GLY A 417 4.37 9.24 21.80
C GLY A 417 3.70 9.72 20.51
N VAL A 418 2.43 9.40 20.27
CA VAL A 418 1.71 9.81 19.05
C VAL A 418 1.62 11.34 18.91
N PRO A 419 1.22 12.12 19.95
CA PRO A 419 1.15 13.58 19.82
C PRO A 419 2.49 14.19 19.42
N GLY A 420 3.58 13.84 20.10
CA GLY A 420 4.92 14.34 19.80
C GLY A 420 5.40 13.98 18.39
N LEU A 421 5.14 12.75 17.95
CA LEU A 421 5.52 12.28 16.62
C LEU A 421 4.74 13.00 15.52
N VAL A 422 3.41 13.11 15.64
CA VAL A 422 2.58 13.82 14.65
C VAL A 422 2.95 15.28 14.58
N MET A 423 3.11 15.96 15.73
CA MET A 423 3.56 17.36 15.81
C MET A 423 4.89 17.56 15.07
N LYS A 424 5.91 16.74 15.35
CA LYS A 424 7.23 16.84 14.73
C LYS A 424 7.13 16.68 13.22
N VAL A 425 6.37 15.71 12.74
CA VAL A 425 6.20 15.46 11.29
C VAL A 425 5.50 16.64 10.61
N VAL A 426 4.45 17.21 11.21
CA VAL A 426 3.73 18.36 10.64
C VAL A 426 4.61 19.60 10.60
N MET A 427 5.42 19.84 11.65
CA MET A 427 6.27 21.04 11.75
C MET A 427 7.56 20.95 10.93
N GLU A 428 8.21 19.79 10.91
CA GLU A 428 9.56 19.61 10.34
C GLU A 428 9.54 18.79 9.04
N GLY A 429 8.38 18.28 8.62
CA GLY A 429 8.23 17.55 7.38
C GLY A 429 8.50 18.42 6.15
N LYS A 430 8.95 17.79 5.06
CA LYS A 430 9.21 18.49 3.80
C LYS A 430 7.95 19.23 3.33
N LYS A 431 8.06 20.54 3.05
CA LYS A 431 6.91 21.41 2.75
C LYS A 431 5.99 20.84 1.67
N ASN A 432 6.53 20.42 0.52
CA ASN A 432 5.72 19.86 -0.57
C ASN A 432 4.95 18.59 -0.17
N LEU A 433 5.49 17.78 0.76
CA LEU A 433 4.80 16.61 1.29
C LEU A 433 3.69 17.01 2.29
N MET A 434 3.93 18.03 3.11
CA MET A 434 2.91 18.52 4.04
C MET A 434 1.77 19.23 3.30
N ASP A 435 2.08 19.98 2.25
CA ASP A 435 1.09 20.59 1.37
C ASP A 435 0.21 19.47 0.71
N TYR A 436 0.84 18.42 0.18
CA TYR A 436 0.13 17.26 -0.38
C TYR A 436 -0.72 16.50 0.66
N LYS A 437 -0.28 16.48 1.92
CA LYS A 437 -1.02 15.85 3.03
C LYS A 437 -2.22 16.67 3.50
N GLY A 438 -2.33 17.91 3.05
CA GLY A 438 -3.46 18.78 3.37
C GLY A 438 -3.56 19.12 4.85
N VAL A 439 -2.45 19.26 5.57
CA VAL A 439 -2.48 19.50 7.03
C VAL A 439 -2.70 20.96 7.42
N TRP A 440 -2.44 21.88 6.49
CA TRP A 440 -2.39 23.33 6.78
C TRP A 440 -3.69 23.88 7.37
N HIS A 441 -4.84 23.48 6.84
CA HIS A 441 -6.14 24.04 7.19
C HIS A 441 -6.58 23.74 8.63
N VAL A 442 -6.01 22.72 9.28
CA VAL A 442 -6.32 22.33 10.67
C VAL A 442 -5.16 22.58 11.64
N GLN A 443 -3.95 22.87 11.13
CA GLN A 443 -2.74 22.89 11.96
C GLN A 443 -2.79 23.96 13.08
N HIS A 444 -3.50 25.08 12.90
CA HIS A 444 -3.62 26.15 13.89
C HIS A 444 -4.37 25.72 15.16
N VAL A 445 -5.23 24.69 15.06
CA VAL A 445 -5.95 24.09 16.18
C VAL A 445 -5.22 22.85 16.69
N VAL A 446 -4.74 21.99 15.77
CA VAL A 446 -4.16 20.70 16.11
C VAL A 446 -2.79 20.83 16.78
N LEU A 447 -1.88 21.66 16.24
CA LEU A 447 -0.51 21.76 16.76
C LEU A 447 -0.42 22.20 18.23
N PRO A 448 -1.18 23.21 18.70
CA PRO A 448 -1.17 23.59 20.11
C PRO A 448 -1.60 22.43 21.03
N LYS A 449 -2.62 21.66 20.62
CA LYS A 449 -3.10 20.51 21.39
C LYS A 449 -2.11 19.35 21.40
N LEU A 450 -1.49 19.06 20.26
CA LEU A 450 -0.45 18.03 20.20
C LEU A 450 0.74 18.37 21.10
N LYS A 451 1.12 19.66 21.18
CA LYS A 451 2.17 20.12 22.07
C LYS A 451 1.78 19.92 23.53
N GLU A 452 0.60 20.38 23.93
CA GLU A 452 0.03 20.22 25.26
C GLU A 452 0.05 18.74 25.70
N TRP A 453 -0.49 17.86 24.87
CA TRP A 453 -0.55 16.42 25.18
C TRP A 453 0.81 15.72 25.19
N ALA A 454 1.76 16.14 24.33
CA ALA A 454 3.11 15.60 24.36
C ALA A 454 3.85 15.97 25.67
N GLU A 455 3.62 17.17 26.20
CA GLU A 455 4.14 17.61 27.50
C GLU A 455 3.46 16.85 28.64
N GLU A 456 2.12 16.75 28.64
CA GLU A 456 1.35 15.95 29.62
C GLU A 456 1.85 14.50 29.68
N GLN A 457 2.10 13.86 28.53
CA GLN A 457 2.58 12.47 28.48
C GLN A 457 3.94 12.30 29.16
N LYS A 458 4.85 13.31 29.04
CA LYS A 458 6.13 13.32 29.73
C LYS A 458 5.98 13.55 31.23
N ASP A 459 5.09 14.46 31.61
CA ASP A 459 4.87 14.79 33.03
C ASP A 459 4.21 13.64 33.79
N ASN A 460 3.27 12.93 33.14
CA ASN A 460 2.59 11.78 33.71
C ASN A 460 3.38 10.46 33.57
N GLY A 461 4.58 10.50 32.97
CA GLY A 461 5.44 9.32 32.82
C GLY A 461 4.92 8.30 31.77
N LEU A 462 3.95 8.67 30.93
CA LEU A 462 3.46 7.83 29.83
C LEU A 462 4.53 7.67 28.75
N VAL A 463 5.35 8.70 28.57
CA VAL A 463 6.54 8.75 27.73
C VAL A 463 7.73 9.18 28.59
N PRO A 464 8.94 8.58 28.44
CA PRO A 464 10.13 9.01 29.16
C PRO A 464 10.43 10.51 28.95
N LYS A 465 10.86 11.20 30.01
CA LYS A 465 11.14 12.65 29.92
C LYS A 465 12.26 12.99 28.92
N ASP A 466 13.21 12.11 28.76
CA ASP A 466 14.35 12.19 27.83
C ASP A 466 14.06 11.57 26.46
N TRP A 467 12.82 11.12 26.20
CA TRP A 467 12.48 10.55 24.91
C TRP A 467 12.62 11.58 23.79
N GLU A 468 13.52 11.28 22.84
CA GLU A 468 13.64 12.01 21.59
C GLU A 468 12.63 11.48 20.58
N VAL A 469 11.85 12.39 19.97
CA VAL A 469 10.79 12.03 19.05
C VAL A 469 11.34 11.28 17.84
N SER A 470 10.91 10.05 17.68
CA SER A 470 11.25 9.14 16.60
C SER A 470 10.04 8.31 16.15
N THR A 471 10.20 7.52 15.10
CA THR A 471 9.18 6.51 14.75
C THR A 471 8.96 5.58 15.95
N LEU A 472 7.69 5.36 16.30
CA LEU A 472 7.34 4.48 17.42
C LEU A 472 7.81 3.05 17.16
N ASP A 473 8.26 2.36 18.20
CA ASP A 473 8.77 0.98 18.13
C ASP A 473 7.72 0.01 17.58
N ASP A 474 6.46 0.22 17.94
CA ASP A 474 5.32 -0.60 17.50
C ASP A 474 4.69 -0.10 16.18
N SER A 475 5.33 0.87 15.48
CA SER A 475 4.79 1.41 14.22
C SER A 475 4.41 0.29 13.24
N PRO A 476 3.22 0.35 12.64
CA PRO A 476 2.26 1.46 12.56
C PRO A 476 1.27 1.58 13.73
N TRP A 477 1.55 0.97 14.82
CA TRP A 477 0.77 1.03 16.05
C TRP A 477 1.50 1.85 17.12
N PHE A 478 0.88 2.02 18.28
CA PHE A 478 1.46 2.60 19.50
C PHE A 478 1.41 1.60 20.65
N LYS A 479 2.23 1.80 21.65
CA LYS A 479 2.28 0.90 22.81
C LYS A 479 0.92 0.85 23.54
N GLY A 480 0.38 -0.36 23.78
CA GLY A 480 -0.91 -0.55 24.45
C GLY A 480 -2.14 -0.35 23.55
N TRP A 481 -1.96 -0.33 22.22
CA TRP A 481 -3.06 -0.10 21.29
C TRP A 481 -4.15 -1.18 21.35
N GLN A 482 -3.78 -2.45 21.59
CA GLN A 482 -4.73 -3.56 21.64
C GLN A 482 -5.66 -3.43 22.85
N GLU A 483 -5.11 -3.12 24.01
CA GLU A 483 -5.86 -2.91 25.26
C GLU A 483 -6.80 -1.70 25.14
N LYS A 484 -6.35 -0.61 24.53
CA LYS A 484 -7.20 0.56 24.25
C LYS A 484 -8.34 0.16 23.30
N TRP A 485 -8.03 -0.48 22.19
CA TRP A 485 -8.97 -0.88 21.16
C TRP A 485 -10.02 -1.87 21.68
N HIS A 486 -9.60 -2.89 22.45
CA HIS A 486 -10.53 -3.84 23.08
C HIS A 486 -11.44 -3.14 24.09
N ARG A 487 -10.89 -2.32 24.98
CA ARG A 487 -11.67 -1.57 25.98
C ARG A 487 -12.74 -0.68 25.34
N GLN A 488 -12.41 0.00 24.21
CA GLN A 488 -13.35 0.84 23.49
C GLN A 488 -14.51 0.06 22.87
N GLN A 489 -14.31 -1.21 22.54
CA GLN A 489 -15.33 -2.12 22.03
C GLN A 489 -16.08 -2.86 23.14
N GLY A 490 -15.70 -2.71 24.40
CA GLY A 490 -16.34 -3.33 25.57
C GLY A 490 -15.94 -4.79 25.79
N PHE A 491 -14.65 -5.13 25.48
CA PHE A 491 -14.02 -6.41 25.82
C PHE A 491 -13.17 -6.29 27.08
#